data_56be3f1636945ecd13578546f49671e7
#
_entry.id   56be3f1636945ecd13578546f49671e7
#
_cell.length_a   1.000
_cell.length_b   1.000
_cell.length_c   1.000
_cell.angle_alpha   90.00
_cell.angle_beta   90.00
_cell.angle_gamma   90.00
#
_symmetry.space_group_name_H-M   'P 1'
#
loop_
_entity.id
_entity.type
_entity.pdbx_description
1 polymer ?
#
loop_
_entity_poly.entity_id
_entity_poly.type
_entity_poly.pdbx_seq_one_letter_code
_entity_poly.pdbx_strand_id
1 'polypeptide(L)'
;MTKTTLPLFALFAASALAVHAAAKVDTSKLPPAATKTGVTYAADIKPIFEKSCFKCHGEEKQKGKLRLDSLEATLKGGDDGKILEPGKSAESTLVHSVARLDEDEAMPPADKGEPLTKEQVGLIRAWIDQGAK
;
A
#
# COMPACT_ATOMS: atom_id res chain seq x y z
N MET A 1 63.99 -17.88 33.84
CA MET A 1 63.25 -16.70 33.28
C MET A 1 62.29 -17.27 32.21
N THR A 2 61.09 -17.62 32.63
CA THR A 2 60.05 -18.21 31.76
C THR A 2 59.01 -17.10 31.46
N LYS A 3 58.96 -16.66 30.19
CA LYS A 3 58.00 -15.71 29.70
C LYS A 3 56.71 -16.43 29.35
N THR A 4 55.68 -16.23 30.15
CA THR A 4 54.34 -16.76 29.87
C THR A 4 53.58 -15.75 28.98
N THR A 5 53.37 -16.15 27.71
CA THR A 5 52.52 -15.38 26.78
C THR A 5 51.06 -15.78 26.96
N LEU A 6 50.22 -14.82 27.37
CA LEU A 6 48.78 -14.96 27.44
C LEU A 6 48.15 -14.83 26.02
N PRO A 7 47.25 -15.70 25.58
CA PRO A 7 46.54 -15.49 24.33
C PRO A 7 45.35 -14.54 24.55
N LEU A 8 45.30 -13.47 23.73
CA LEU A 8 44.23 -12.52 23.67
C LEU A 8 43.02 -13.16 22.94
N PHE A 9 42.00 -13.59 23.69
CA PHE A 9 40.75 -14.04 23.11
C PHE A 9 39.95 -12.80 22.63
N ALA A 10 39.91 -12.62 21.31
CA ALA A 10 39.01 -11.65 20.68
C ALA A 10 37.58 -12.18 20.74
N LEU A 11 36.74 -11.54 21.57
CA LEU A 11 35.29 -11.77 21.60
C LEU A 11 34.67 -11.12 20.35
N PHE A 12 34.36 -11.91 19.35
CA PHE A 12 33.49 -11.49 18.26
C PHE A 12 32.04 -11.45 18.77
N ALA A 13 31.55 -10.27 19.07
CA ALA A 13 30.13 -10.06 19.31
C ALA A 13 29.38 -10.12 17.97
N ALA A 14 28.73 -11.23 17.70
CA ALA A 14 27.81 -11.39 16.59
C ALA A 14 26.55 -10.58 16.88
N SER A 15 26.44 -9.37 16.31
CA SER A 15 25.19 -8.61 16.29
C SER A 15 24.19 -9.33 15.38
N ALA A 16 23.25 -10.04 15.97
CA ALA A 16 22.11 -10.56 15.26
C ALA A 16 21.19 -9.40 14.87
N LEU A 17 21.24 -8.99 13.60
CA LEU A 17 20.25 -8.12 12.99
C LEU A 17 18.92 -8.88 12.99
N ALA A 18 18.02 -8.53 13.91
CA ALA A 18 16.65 -9.01 13.90
C ALA A 18 15.96 -8.41 12.66
N VAL A 19 15.86 -9.22 11.61
CA VAL A 19 15.01 -8.91 10.46
C VAL A 19 13.57 -8.99 10.96
N HIS A 20 12.95 -7.84 11.23
CA HIS A 20 11.52 -7.77 11.46
C HIS A 20 10.83 -8.11 10.15
N ALA A 21 10.36 -9.33 10.02
CA ALA A 21 9.44 -9.70 8.95
C ALA A 21 8.16 -8.89 9.18
N ALA A 22 7.87 -7.94 8.29
CA ALA A 22 6.58 -7.25 8.28
C ALA A 22 5.48 -8.31 8.26
N ALA A 23 4.51 -8.21 9.17
CA ALA A 23 3.40 -9.15 9.25
C ALA A 23 2.69 -9.17 7.88
N LYS A 24 2.58 -10.36 7.27
CA LYS A 24 1.91 -10.52 5.98
C LYS A 24 0.43 -10.18 6.17
N VAL A 25 -0.05 -9.18 5.42
CA VAL A 25 -1.46 -8.81 5.41
C VAL A 25 -2.29 -9.99 4.93
N ASP A 26 -3.38 -10.30 5.62
CA ASP A 26 -4.30 -11.39 5.25
C ASP A 26 -5.19 -10.97 4.07
N THR A 27 -4.75 -11.30 2.87
CA THR A 27 -5.44 -10.98 1.63
C THR A 27 -6.64 -11.88 1.32
N SER A 28 -6.89 -12.92 2.13
CA SER A 28 -8.06 -13.81 1.96
C SER A 28 -9.39 -13.08 2.19
N LYS A 29 -9.35 -11.95 2.89
CA LYS A 29 -10.52 -11.11 3.18
C LYS A 29 -10.83 -10.08 2.09
N LEU A 30 -10.00 -9.99 1.05
CA LEU A 30 -10.25 -9.07 -0.05
C LEU A 30 -11.54 -9.44 -0.79
N PRO A 31 -12.41 -8.46 -1.11
CA PRO A 31 -13.52 -8.72 -2.00
C PRO A 31 -13.00 -9.14 -3.39
N PRO A 32 -13.72 -9.95 -4.15
CA PRO A 32 -13.30 -10.36 -5.49
C PRO A 32 -13.11 -9.14 -6.40
N ALA A 33 -12.20 -9.24 -7.35
CA ALA A 33 -12.09 -8.24 -8.42
C ALA A 33 -13.39 -8.24 -9.25
N ALA A 34 -13.83 -7.06 -9.68
CA ALA A 34 -14.99 -6.94 -10.55
C ALA A 34 -14.75 -7.66 -11.89
N THR A 35 -15.81 -8.21 -12.45
CA THR A 35 -15.75 -8.92 -13.75
C THR A 35 -15.74 -7.97 -14.95
N LYS A 36 -15.91 -6.66 -14.72
CA LYS A 36 -15.85 -5.63 -15.77
C LYS A 36 -14.49 -5.62 -16.46
N THR A 37 -14.47 -5.67 -17.78
CA THR A 37 -13.28 -5.50 -18.63
C THR A 37 -13.14 -4.08 -19.13
N GLY A 38 -11.92 -3.68 -19.51
CA GLY A 38 -11.64 -2.32 -20.03
C GLY A 38 -11.81 -1.26 -18.94
N VAL A 39 -11.51 -1.58 -17.68
CA VAL A 39 -11.57 -0.63 -16.58
C VAL A 39 -10.43 0.37 -16.71
N THR A 40 -10.77 1.67 -16.68
CA THR A 40 -9.79 2.75 -16.81
C THR A 40 -9.83 3.67 -15.60
N TYR A 41 -8.68 4.31 -15.33
CA TYR A 41 -8.60 5.32 -14.28
C TYR A 41 -9.63 6.43 -14.50
N ALA A 42 -9.67 7.02 -15.69
CA ALA A 42 -10.47 8.21 -15.98
C ALA A 42 -11.98 7.96 -15.85
N ALA A 43 -12.46 6.83 -16.35
CA ALA A 43 -13.90 6.55 -16.40
C ALA A 43 -14.42 5.88 -15.13
N ASP A 44 -13.61 5.04 -14.50
CA ASP A 44 -14.09 4.13 -13.46
C ASP A 44 -13.53 4.42 -12.07
N ILE A 45 -12.26 4.81 -11.99
CA ILE A 45 -11.55 4.92 -10.72
C ILE A 45 -11.54 6.36 -10.21
N LYS A 46 -11.27 7.33 -11.08
CA LYS A 46 -11.25 8.75 -10.70
C LYS A 46 -12.52 9.21 -9.98
N PRO A 47 -13.75 8.85 -10.40
CA PRO A 47 -14.95 9.23 -9.67
C PRO A 47 -15.03 8.69 -8.24
N ILE A 48 -14.47 7.49 -7.99
CA ILE A 48 -14.39 6.92 -6.64
C ILE A 48 -13.39 7.73 -5.80
N PHE A 49 -12.20 7.99 -6.35
CA PHE A 49 -11.16 8.74 -5.65
C PHE A 49 -11.54 10.21 -5.40
N GLU A 50 -12.22 10.85 -6.35
CA GLU A 50 -12.72 12.21 -6.20
C GLU A 50 -13.64 12.34 -4.99
N LYS A 51 -14.59 11.43 -4.85
CA LYS A 51 -15.53 11.41 -3.75
C LYS A 51 -14.88 11.09 -2.41
N SER A 52 -13.93 10.16 -2.38
CA SER A 52 -13.46 9.53 -1.13
C SER A 52 -12.04 9.91 -0.72
N CYS A 53 -11.20 10.41 -1.64
CA CYS A 53 -9.75 10.52 -1.42
C CYS A 53 -9.19 11.92 -1.66
N PHE A 54 -9.69 12.68 -2.64
CA PHE A 54 -9.09 13.95 -3.08
C PHE A 54 -9.02 15.02 -2.00
N LYS A 55 -9.91 14.99 -1.01
CA LYS A 55 -9.86 15.92 0.13
C LYS A 55 -8.53 15.88 0.89
N CYS A 56 -7.86 14.72 0.89
CA CYS A 56 -6.58 14.51 1.59
C CYS A 56 -5.43 14.16 0.64
N HIS A 57 -5.73 13.60 -0.54
CA HIS A 57 -4.77 13.14 -1.53
C HIS A 57 -5.07 13.74 -2.92
N GLY A 58 -5.21 15.05 -2.99
CA GLY A 58 -5.49 15.82 -4.19
C GLY A 58 -4.50 16.94 -4.41
N GLU A 59 -4.87 17.90 -5.24
CA GLU A 59 -4.01 19.02 -5.59
C GLU A 59 -3.76 19.96 -4.40
N GLU A 60 -4.81 20.28 -3.62
CA GLU A 60 -4.72 21.21 -2.49
C GLU A 60 -4.06 20.60 -1.25
N LYS A 61 -4.22 19.30 -1.04
CA LYS A 61 -3.70 18.59 0.12
C LYS A 61 -3.13 17.25 -0.30
N GLN A 62 -1.89 17.00 0.10
CA GLN A 62 -1.13 15.82 -0.30
C GLN A 62 -0.54 15.12 0.94
N LYS A 63 -1.41 14.52 1.74
CA LYS A 63 -0.95 13.74 2.90
C LYS A 63 -0.03 12.60 2.44
N GLY A 64 1.13 12.45 3.09
CA GLY A 64 2.15 11.48 2.69
C GLY A 64 2.71 11.75 1.29
N LYS A 65 2.64 12.99 0.79
CA LYS A 65 2.99 13.39 -0.58
C LYS A 65 2.28 12.55 -1.66
N LEU A 66 1.20 11.88 -1.29
CA LEU A 66 0.38 11.07 -2.20
C LEU A 66 -0.70 11.92 -2.86
N ARG A 67 -0.78 11.84 -4.18
CA ARG A 67 -1.86 12.38 -5.00
C ARG A 67 -2.58 11.25 -5.72
N LEU A 68 -3.90 11.34 -5.75
CA LEU A 68 -4.78 10.36 -6.39
C LEU A 68 -5.69 11.00 -7.45
N ASP A 69 -5.45 12.27 -7.80
CA ASP A 69 -6.26 13.08 -8.72
C ASP A 69 -5.83 12.98 -10.19
N SER A 70 -4.75 12.25 -10.46
CA SER A 70 -4.34 11.86 -11.82
C SER A 70 -3.77 10.44 -11.83
N LEU A 71 -3.84 9.79 -12.99
CA LEU A 71 -3.24 8.47 -13.18
C LEU A 71 -1.74 8.49 -12.91
N GLU A 72 -1.04 9.47 -13.48
CA GLU A 72 0.41 9.61 -13.33
C GLU A 72 0.82 9.74 -11.85
N ALA A 73 0.15 10.63 -11.10
CA ALA A 73 0.44 10.83 -9.69
C ALA A 73 0.10 9.59 -8.85
N THR A 74 -0.99 8.89 -9.16
CA THR A 74 -1.37 7.64 -8.51
C THR A 74 -0.32 6.55 -8.72
N LEU A 75 0.20 6.40 -9.94
CA LEU A 75 1.25 5.43 -10.25
C LEU A 75 2.61 5.79 -9.65
N LYS A 76 2.88 7.08 -9.46
CA LYS A 76 4.10 7.56 -8.80
C LYS A 76 4.16 7.16 -7.33
N GLY A 77 3.03 7.23 -6.62
CA GLY A 77 2.95 6.99 -5.17
C GLY A 77 3.34 8.20 -4.33
N GLY A 78 3.63 7.99 -3.06
CA GLY A 78 3.94 9.02 -2.06
C GLY A 78 5.26 8.78 -1.34
N ASP A 79 5.35 9.27 -0.08
CA ASP A 79 6.56 9.16 0.75
C ASP A 79 7.00 7.72 0.99
N ASP A 80 6.05 6.79 1.12
CA ASP A 80 6.31 5.36 1.33
C ASP A 80 6.51 4.59 0.01
N GLY A 81 6.59 5.28 -1.11
CA GLY A 81 6.78 4.70 -2.43
C GLY A 81 5.49 4.42 -3.18
N LYS A 82 5.53 3.43 -4.07
CA LYS A 82 4.37 3.03 -4.87
C LYS A 82 3.31 2.35 -4.02
N ILE A 83 2.06 2.71 -4.26
CA ILE A 83 0.89 2.16 -3.55
C ILE A 83 0.19 1.03 -4.30
N LEU A 84 0.54 0.83 -5.56
CA LEU A 84 0.00 -0.24 -6.38
C LEU A 84 1.06 -0.82 -7.31
N GLU A 85 0.86 -2.08 -7.66
CA GLU A 85 1.64 -2.81 -8.65
C GLU A 85 0.70 -3.24 -9.78
N PRO A 86 0.86 -2.70 -11.02
CA PRO A 86 0.02 -3.09 -12.15
C PRO A 86 0.01 -4.60 -12.38
N GLY A 87 -1.15 -5.19 -12.50
CA GLY A 87 -1.36 -6.64 -12.64
C GLY A 87 -1.43 -7.42 -11.31
N LYS A 88 -1.26 -6.74 -10.15
CA LYS A 88 -1.17 -7.40 -8.84
C LYS A 88 -1.99 -6.68 -7.77
N SER A 89 -3.31 -6.69 -7.91
CA SER A 89 -4.18 -5.99 -6.97
C SER A 89 -4.08 -6.51 -5.54
N ALA A 90 -3.91 -7.82 -5.36
CA ALA A 90 -3.81 -8.41 -4.03
C ALA A 90 -2.50 -8.04 -3.28
N GLU A 91 -1.47 -7.58 -4.00
CA GLU A 91 -0.19 -7.14 -3.42
C GLU A 91 -0.10 -5.62 -3.26
N SER A 92 -1.12 -4.88 -3.72
CA SER A 92 -1.13 -3.42 -3.74
C SER A 92 -1.62 -2.84 -2.41
N THR A 93 -0.80 -2.00 -1.76
CA THR A 93 -1.14 -1.38 -0.47
C THR A 93 -2.37 -0.48 -0.56
N LEU A 94 -2.61 0.17 -1.69
CA LEU A 94 -3.85 0.88 -1.97
C LEU A 94 -5.07 -0.01 -1.72
N VAL A 95 -5.06 -1.24 -2.24
CA VAL A 95 -6.16 -2.19 -2.08
C VAL A 95 -6.31 -2.62 -0.62
N HIS A 96 -5.21 -2.87 0.07
CA HIS A 96 -5.23 -3.24 1.49
C HIS A 96 -5.89 -2.14 2.34
N SER A 97 -5.51 -0.88 2.10
CA SER A 97 -6.04 0.27 2.84
C SER A 97 -7.53 0.50 2.57
N VAL A 98 -7.97 0.49 1.30
CA VAL A 98 -9.39 0.72 0.98
C VAL A 98 -10.28 -0.47 1.31
N ALA A 99 -9.72 -1.69 1.37
CA ALA A 99 -10.41 -2.89 1.85
C ALA A 99 -10.39 -3.04 3.37
N ARG A 100 -9.70 -2.13 4.09
CA ARG A 100 -9.60 -2.10 5.54
C ARG A 100 -9.09 -3.43 6.12
N LEU A 101 -8.06 -3.99 5.51
CA LEU A 101 -7.44 -5.24 6.00
C LEU A 101 -6.70 -5.02 7.32
N ASP A 102 -6.24 -3.79 7.54
CA ASP A 102 -5.67 -3.28 8.78
C ASP A 102 -6.38 -1.95 9.11
N GLU A 103 -6.99 -1.84 10.28
CA GLU A 103 -7.75 -0.65 10.67
C GLU A 103 -6.85 0.59 10.88
N ASP A 104 -5.59 0.38 11.27
CA ASP A 104 -4.63 1.48 11.47
C ASP A 104 -4.19 2.10 10.14
N GLU A 105 -4.23 1.32 9.05
CA GLU A 105 -3.89 1.74 7.69
C GLU A 105 -5.12 1.97 6.80
N ALA A 106 -6.32 1.93 7.38
CA ALA A 106 -7.57 2.03 6.64
C ALA A 106 -7.77 3.41 5.99
N MET A 107 -8.20 3.40 4.72
CA MET A 107 -8.54 4.61 3.96
C MET A 107 -9.95 4.52 3.35
N PRO A 108 -10.75 5.59 3.47
CA PRO A 108 -10.55 6.75 4.34
C PRO A 108 -10.47 6.35 5.80
N PRO A 109 -9.77 7.12 6.67
CA PRO A 109 -9.83 6.92 8.12
C PRO A 109 -11.28 7.02 8.61
N ALA A 110 -11.65 6.28 9.65
CA ALA A 110 -13.03 6.14 10.12
C ALA A 110 -13.71 7.48 10.47
N ASP A 111 -12.93 8.48 10.91
CA ASP A 111 -13.41 9.82 11.27
C ASP A 111 -13.37 10.82 10.10
N LYS A 112 -12.93 10.43 8.92
CA LYS A 112 -12.69 11.31 7.76
C LYS A 112 -13.57 11.03 6.55
N GLY A 113 -14.22 9.88 6.50
CA GLY A 113 -15.10 9.52 5.38
C GLY A 113 -15.67 8.12 5.51
N GLU A 114 -16.68 7.84 4.68
CA GLU A 114 -17.28 6.51 4.62
C GLU A 114 -16.34 5.51 3.97
N PRO A 115 -16.29 4.26 4.46
CA PRO A 115 -15.59 3.17 3.81
C PRO A 115 -16.06 2.97 2.36
N LEU A 116 -15.15 2.54 1.49
CA LEU A 116 -15.53 2.10 0.16
C LEU A 116 -16.39 0.83 0.24
N THR A 117 -17.35 0.72 -0.68
CA THR A 117 -18.13 -0.52 -0.79
C THR A 117 -17.28 -1.66 -1.35
N LYS A 118 -17.72 -2.91 -1.15
CA LYS A 118 -17.03 -4.08 -1.72
C LYS A 118 -16.95 -4.02 -3.24
N GLU A 119 -17.98 -3.47 -3.89
CA GLU A 119 -18.05 -3.28 -5.33
C GLU A 119 -17.01 -2.26 -5.81
N GLN A 120 -16.83 -1.15 -5.08
CA GLN A 120 -15.81 -0.13 -5.39
C GLN A 120 -14.40 -0.70 -5.21
N VAL A 121 -14.15 -1.43 -4.13
CA VAL A 121 -12.87 -2.12 -3.92
C VAL A 121 -12.63 -3.16 -5.04
N GLY A 122 -13.65 -3.93 -5.41
CA GLY A 122 -13.59 -4.89 -6.51
C GLY A 122 -13.25 -4.22 -7.85
N LEU A 123 -13.79 -3.03 -8.10
CA LEU A 123 -13.51 -2.27 -9.32
C LEU A 123 -12.06 -1.74 -9.35
N ILE A 124 -11.56 -1.25 -8.22
CA ILE A 124 -10.15 -0.84 -8.08
C ILE A 124 -9.23 -2.06 -8.32
N ARG A 125 -9.57 -3.23 -7.78
CA ARG A 125 -8.83 -4.45 -8.05
C ARG A 125 -8.81 -4.81 -9.53
N ALA A 126 -9.97 -4.80 -10.19
CA ALA A 126 -10.06 -5.09 -11.62
C ALA A 126 -9.24 -4.11 -12.48
N TRP A 127 -9.25 -2.82 -12.12
CA TRP A 127 -8.42 -1.82 -12.77
C TRP A 127 -6.92 -2.14 -12.65
N ILE A 128 -6.45 -2.45 -11.45
CA ILE A 128 -5.04 -2.79 -11.21
C ILE A 128 -4.66 -4.06 -11.95
N ASP A 129 -5.48 -5.12 -11.85
CA ASP A 129 -5.22 -6.42 -12.49
C ASP A 129 -5.18 -6.33 -14.02
N GLN A 130 -5.90 -5.35 -14.60
CA GLN A 130 -5.89 -5.05 -16.04
C GLN A 130 -4.77 -4.08 -16.46
N GLY A 131 -3.84 -3.77 -15.58
CA GLY A 131 -2.64 -2.99 -15.87
C GLY A 131 -2.66 -1.54 -15.43
N ALA A 132 -3.68 -1.09 -14.68
CA ALA A 132 -3.79 0.25 -14.09
C ALA A 132 -3.65 1.39 -15.13
N LYS A 133 -4.44 1.36 -16.17
CA LYS A 133 -4.42 2.34 -17.30
C LYS A 133 -5.47 3.43 -17.15
#